data_81232c6afff344721e4afe41b5af1e56
#
_entry.id   81232c6afff344721e4afe41b5af1e56
#
_cell.length_a   1.000
_cell.length_b   1.000
_cell.length_c   1.000
_cell.angle_alpha   90.00
_cell.angle_beta   90.00
_cell.angle_gamma   90.00
#
_symmetry.space_group_name_H-M   'P 1'
#
loop_
_entity.id
_entity.type
_entity.pdbx_description
1 polymer ?
#
loop_
_entity_poly.entity_id
_entity_poly.type
_entity_poly.pdbx_seq_one_letter_code
_entity_poly.pdbx_strand_id
1 'polypeptide(L)'
;MKKTKIVCTIGPVTESVETLKELLNRGMNVMRLNFSHGDYEEHGMRIKNFRQAMSETGIRGGLLLDTKGPEIRTMTLKDGKDVSIKAGQKFTFTTDQSVVGDNERVAVTYENFAKDLKVGNMVLVDDGLLELDVIEIKGNEVICIARNSGDLGQKKGINLPNVSVNLPALSEKDIEDLKFGCQNNVDFVAASFIRKADDVRQVRKVLKENGGERIQIISKIESQEGLDNFDEILAESDGIMVARGDLGVEIPVEEVPCAQKMMIKKCNRAGKVVITATQMLDSMIKNPRPTRAEANDVANAILDGTDAVMLSGETAKGKYPLAAVDVMNKIAKKVDATIPAFYVDGVVNKHDITSAVAEGSADISGRLNAKLIVVGTESGRAARDMRRYFPKANILAITNNEKTANQLVLSRGVIPYVDASPKTLEEFFILAEVIAKKLNLVENNDIIIATCGESVFIQGTTNSIKVIQVKA
;
A
#
# COMPACT_ATOMS: atom_id res chain seq x y z
N MET A 1 20.60 8.62 -4.87
CA MET A 1 19.57 7.72 -5.47
C MET A 1 18.33 7.81 -4.60
N LYS A 2 17.12 7.74 -5.19
CA LYS A 2 15.85 7.68 -4.43
C LYS A 2 15.74 6.35 -3.68
N LYS A 3 15.36 6.38 -2.40
CA LYS A 3 15.09 5.18 -1.60
C LYS A 3 13.59 4.91 -1.48
N THR A 4 12.79 5.94 -1.25
CA THR A 4 11.34 5.85 -1.15
C THR A 4 10.74 5.40 -2.49
N LYS A 5 9.81 4.47 -2.44
CA LYS A 5 9.18 3.89 -3.63
C LYS A 5 7.94 4.68 -4.04
N ILE A 6 7.54 4.55 -5.30
CA ILE A 6 6.35 5.21 -5.84
C ILE A 6 5.41 4.16 -6.39
N VAL A 7 4.18 4.15 -5.87
CA VAL A 7 3.06 3.37 -6.37
C VAL A 7 2.21 4.29 -7.24
N CYS A 8 1.90 3.88 -8.48
CA CYS A 8 1.04 4.63 -9.38
C CYS A 8 -0.20 3.83 -9.74
N THR A 9 -1.38 4.41 -9.56
CA THR A 9 -2.62 3.81 -10.04
C THR A 9 -2.72 4.02 -11.55
N ILE A 10 -2.91 2.94 -12.29
CA ILE A 10 -3.04 2.97 -13.73
C ILE A 10 -4.52 3.00 -14.12
N GLY A 11 -4.84 3.89 -15.04
CA GLY A 11 -6.17 4.07 -15.61
C GLY A 11 -6.07 4.55 -17.06
N PRO A 12 -7.19 5.02 -17.64
CA PRO A 12 -7.28 5.30 -19.07
C PRO A 12 -6.21 6.23 -19.65
N VAL A 13 -5.67 7.15 -18.83
CA VAL A 13 -4.65 8.12 -19.31
C VAL A 13 -3.22 7.57 -19.26
N THR A 14 -2.99 6.39 -18.64
CA THR A 14 -1.64 5.86 -18.42
C THR A 14 -1.48 4.39 -18.80
N GLU A 15 -2.47 3.74 -19.39
CA GLU A 15 -2.49 2.31 -19.68
C GLU A 15 -1.69 1.88 -20.92
N SER A 16 -1.25 2.83 -21.80
CA SER A 16 -0.46 2.50 -22.98
C SER A 16 0.96 2.06 -22.62
N VAL A 17 1.56 1.18 -23.42
CA VAL A 17 2.95 0.70 -23.23
C VAL A 17 3.91 1.88 -23.17
N GLU A 18 3.76 2.87 -24.06
CA GLU A 18 4.62 4.06 -24.12
C GLU A 18 4.55 4.87 -22.83
N THR A 19 3.33 5.12 -22.33
CA THR A 19 3.16 5.88 -21.08
C THR A 19 3.68 5.09 -19.88
N LEU A 20 3.48 3.78 -19.83
CA LEU A 20 4.03 2.92 -18.77
C LEU A 20 5.56 2.90 -18.76
N LYS A 21 6.20 2.91 -19.94
CA LYS A 21 7.67 3.07 -20.06
C LYS A 21 8.13 4.42 -19.49
N GLU A 22 7.42 5.50 -19.81
CA GLU A 22 7.71 6.83 -19.26
C GLU A 22 7.55 6.87 -17.73
N LEU A 23 6.48 6.25 -17.19
CA LEU A 23 6.28 6.17 -15.74
C LEU A 23 7.41 5.38 -15.04
N LEU A 24 7.83 4.25 -15.60
CA LEU A 24 8.96 3.47 -15.09
C LEU A 24 10.27 4.27 -15.10
N ASN A 25 10.58 4.94 -16.22
CA ASN A 25 11.78 5.77 -16.34
C ASN A 25 11.78 6.98 -15.39
N ARG A 26 10.60 7.52 -15.06
CA ARG A 26 10.44 8.63 -14.11
C ARG A 26 10.44 8.18 -12.65
N GLY A 27 10.43 6.87 -12.40
CA GLY A 27 10.64 6.32 -11.07
C GLY A 27 9.44 5.65 -10.43
N MET A 28 8.40 5.28 -11.18
CA MET A 28 7.38 4.34 -10.72
C MET A 28 8.02 3.00 -10.36
N ASN A 29 7.62 2.42 -9.25
CA ASN A 29 8.10 1.12 -8.77
C ASN A 29 7.01 0.05 -8.77
N VAL A 30 5.76 0.44 -8.52
CA VAL A 30 4.63 -0.48 -8.44
C VAL A 30 3.46 0.09 -9.22
N MET A 31 2.88 -0.73 -10.09
CA MET A 31 1.63 -0.47 -10.76
C MET A 31 0.46 -0.95 -9.89
N ARG A 32 -0.45 -0.05 -9.52
CA ARG A 32 -1.68 -0.37 -8.81
C ARG A 32 -2.85 -0.42 -9.78
N LEU A 33 -3.63 -1.49 -9.67
CA LEU A 33 -4.92 -1.66 -10.36
C LEU A 33 -6.05 -1.58 -9.33
N ASN A 34 -6.93 -0.58 -9.47
CA ASN A 34 -8.06 -0.38 -8.56
C ASN A 34 -9.29 -1.13 -9.08
N PHE A 35 -9.63 -2.25 -8.45
CA PHE A 35 -10.76 -3.10 -8.83
C PHE A 35 -12.14 -2.57 -8.39
N SER A 36 -12.19 -1.38 -7.77
CA SER A 36 -13.43 -0.64 -7.61
C SER A 36 -13.96 -0.10 -8.96
N HIS A 37 -13.10 -0.04 -9.97
CA HIS A 37 -13.39 0.47 -11.33
C HIS A 37 -12.81 -0.46 -12.39
N GLY A 38 -13.41 -0.41 -13.58
CA GLY A 38 -12.99 -1.23 -14.72
C GLY A 38 -13.45 -2.69 -14.62
N ASP A 39 -13.14 -3.45 -15.62
CA ASP A 39 -13.44 -4.88 -15.72
C ASP A 39 -12.16 -5.73 -15.88
N TYR A 40 -12.31 -7.05 -15.95
CA TYR A 40 -11.19 -7.98 -16.06
C TYR A 40 -10.44 -7.89 -17.40
N GLU A 41 -11.12 -7.50 -18.47
CA GLU A 41 -10.49 -7.31 -19.78
C GLU A 41 -9.55 -6.10 -19.77
N GLU A 42 -10.04 -4.96 -19.25
CA GLU A 42 -9.24 -3.75 -19.07
C GLU A 42 -8.03 -4.00 -18.16
N HIS A 43 -8.25 -4.63 -17.01
CA HIS A 43 -7.15 -4.93 -16.08
C HIS A 43 -6.15 -5.93 -16.68
N GLY A 44 -6.62 -6.94 -17.41
CA GLY A 44 -5.77 -7.89 -18.12
C GLY A 44 -4.89 -7.22 -19.19
N MET A 45 -5.48 -6.32 -19.97
CA MET A 45 -4.75 -5.50 -20.95
C MET A 45 -3.67 -4.63 -20.27
N ARG A 46 -4.01 -3.93 -19.18
CA ARG A 46 -3.05 -3.12 -18.40
C ARG A 46 -1.89 -3.94 -17.87
N ILE A 47 -2.16 -5.14 -17.34
CA ILE A 47 -1.10 -6.08 -16.89
C ILE A 47 -0.18 -6.47 -18.04
N LYS A 48 -0.74 -6.83 -19.19
CA LYS A 48 0.03 -7.18 -20.39
C LYS A 48 0.94 -6.04 -20.83
N ASN A 49 0.37 -4.83 -20.94
CA ASN A 49 1.10 -3.63 -21.35
C ASN A 49 2.23 -3.29 -20.36
N PHE A 50 1.99 -3.44 -19.05
CA PHE A 50 3.02 -3.21 -18.05
C PHE A 50 4.18 -4.20 -18.14
N ARG A 51 3.89 -5.49 -18.34
CA ARG A 51 4.92 -6.51 -18.55
C ARG A 51 5.75 -6.23 -19.79
N GLN A 52 5.12 -5.78 -20.86
CA GLN A 52 5.81 -5.36 -22.07
C GLN A 52 6.73 -4.14 -21.78
N ALA A 53 6.20 -3.12 -21.11
CA ALA A 53 6.97 -1.94 -20.74
C ALA A 53 8.20 -2.28 -19.86
N MET A 54 8.05 -3.20 -18.88
CA MET A 54 9.16 -3.70 -18.08
C MET A 54 10.21 -4.42 -18.95
N SER A 55 9.77 -5.27 -19.87
CA SER A 55 10.68 -6.00 -20.78
C SER A 55 11.46 -5.05 -21.70
N GLU A 56 10.81 -4.04 -22.25
CA GLU A 56 11.45 -3.08 -23.17
C GLU A 56 12.38 -2.09 -22.48
N THR A 57 12.06 -1.71 -21.23
CA THR A 57 12.89 -0.77 -20.45
C THR A 57 14.00 -1.46 -19.65
N GLY A 58 13.87 -2.76 -19.40
CA GLY A 58 14.72 -3.48 -18.43
C GLY A 58 14.49 -3.05 -16.97
N ILE A 59 13.50 -2.20 -16.69
CA ILE A 59 13.18 -1.71 -15.34
C ILE A 59 12.17 -2.65 -14.69
N ARG A 60 12.54 -3.21 -13.53
CA ARG A 60 11.65 -4.06 -12.74
C ARG A 60 10.59 -3.26 -12.03
N GLY A 61 9.35 -3.74 -12.07
CA GLY A 61 8.21 -3.20 -11.34
C GLY A 61 7.40 -4.29 -10.66
N GLY A 62 6.56 -3.91 -9.71
CA GLY A 62 5.62 -4.81 -9.05
C GLY A 62 4.17 -4.55 -9.49
N LEU A 63 3.34 -5.58 -9.40
CA LEU A 63 1.90 -5.54 -9.70
C LEU A 63 1.11 -5.61 -8.39
N LEU A 64 0.26 -4.61 -8.13
CA LEU A 64 -0.60 -4.53 -6.95
C LEU A 64 -2.07 -4.48 -7.39
N LEU A 65 -2.85 -5.49 -7.01
CA LEU A 65 -4.30 -5.54 -7.11
C LEU A 65 -4.90 -4.95 -5.85
N ASP A 66 -5.73 -3.92 -5.98
CA ASP A 66 -6.42 -3.28 -4.85
C ASP A 66 -7.90 -3.64 -4.92
N THR A 67 -8.40 -4.41 -3.94
CA THR A 67 -9.78 -4.90 -3.90
C THR A 67 -10.74 -3.76 -3.58
N LYS A 68 -11.99 -3.93 -3.97
CA LYS A 68 -13.04 -2.98 -3.62
C LYS A 68 -13.37 -3.02 -2.12
N GLY A 69 -13.45 -4.23 -1.57
CA GLY A 69 -13.90 -4.47 -0.20
C GLY A 69 -15.43 -4.37 -0.01
N PRO A 70 -15.92 -4.83 1.14
CA PRO A 70 -17.32 -4.77 1.50
C PRO A 70 -17.71 -3.35 1.91
N GLU A 71 -18.52 -2.68 1.12
CA GLU A 71 -19.02 -1.33 1.36
C GLU A 71 -20.51 -1.33 1.65
N ILE A 72 -20.94 -0.44 2.56
CA ILE A 72 -22.34 -0.09 2.71
C ILE A 72 -22.65 1.04 1.72
N ARG A 73 -23.71 0.90 0.96
CA ARG A 73 -24.13 1.92 -0.03
C ARG A 73 -25.61 2.23 0.03
N THR A 74 -25.97 3.46 -0.33
CA THR A 74 -27.35 3.80 -0.70
C THR A 74 -27.74 3.03 -1.97
N MET A 75 -29.03 2.73 -2.11
CA MET A 75 -29.57 2.09 -3.31
C MET A 75 -30.05 3.13 -4.33
N THR A 76 -30.96 2.75 -5.20
CA THR A 76 -31.46 3.60 -6.29
C THR A 76 -32.42 4.67 -5.80
N LEU A 77 -32.34 5.82 -6.44
CA LEU A 77 -33.27 6.94 -6.25
C LEU A 77 -34.26 7.01 -7.40
N LYS A 78 -35.42 7.62 -7.13
CA LYS A 78 -36.46 7.83 -8.13
C LYS A 78 -35.92 8.62 -9.31
N ASP A 79 -36.22 8.13 -10.51
CA ASP A 79 -35.78 8.69 -11.79
C ASP A 79 -34.25 8.78 -11.96
N GLY A 80 -33.47 8.14 -11.08
CA GLY A 80 -32.00 8.18 -11.08
C GLY A 80 -31.40 9.54 -10.81
N LYS A 81 -32.19 10.50 -10.29
CA LYS A 81 -31.76 11.88 -10.01
C LYS A 81 -31.32 12.06 -8.57
N ASP A 82 -30.32 12.92 -8.40
CA ASP A 82 -29.90 13.34 -7.07
C ASP A 82 -31.03 14.10 -6.35
N VAL A 83 -31.13 13.93 -5.04
CA VAL A 83 -32.13 14.59 -4.20
C VAL A 83 -31.45 15.50 -3.18
N SER A 84 -31.95 16.72 -3.04
CA SER A 84 -31.42 17.68 -2.06
C SER A 84 -31.97 17.42 -0.67
N ILE A 85 -31.08 17.31 0.31
CA ILE A 85 -31.38 17.17 1.73
C ILE A 85 -30.93 18.46 2.43
N LYS A 86 -31.79 19.01 3.31
CA LYS A 86 -31.52 20.25 4.03
C LYS A 86 -31.09 19.98 5.46
N ALA A 87 -30.20 20.81 6.00
CA ALA A 87 -29.86 20.78 7.42
C ALA A 87 -31.13 20.85 8.31
N GLY A 88 -31.19 19.97 9.31
CA GLY A 88 -32.37 19.81 10.20
C GLY A 88 -33.49 18.94 9.61
N GLN A 89 -33.38 18.51 8.36
CA GLN A 89 -34.36 17.63 7.74
C GLN A 89 -34.27 16.22 8.33
N LYS A 90 -35.44 15.60 8.61
CA LYS A 90 -35.50 14.16 8.89
C LYS A 90 -35.30 13.39 7.61
N PHE A 91 -34.47 12.36 7.68
CA PHE A 91 -34.19 11.44 6.58
C PHE A 91 -34.12 10.01 7.10
N THR A 92 -34.65 9.05 6.38
CA THR A 92 -34.75 7.64 6.80
C THR A 92 -33.92 6.73 5.92
N PHE A 93 -33.04 5.94 6.52
CA PHE A 93 -32.42 4.79 5.88
C PHE A 93 -33.23 3.53 6.20
N THR A 94 -33.47 2.67 5.19
CA THR A 94 -34.19 1.42 5.38
C THR A 94 -33.41 0.23 4.85
N THR A 95 -33.53 -0.92 5.54
CA THR A 95 -32.99 -2.18 5.04
C THR A 95 -33.94 -2.91 4.09
N ASP A 96 -35.15 -2.36 3.85
CA ASP A 96 -36.06 -2.87 2.82
C ASP A 96 -35.56 -2.44 1.44
N GLN A 97 -34.89 -3.37 0.77
CA GLN A 97 -34.27 -3.12 -0.55
C GLN A 97 -35.28 -2.94 -1.70
N SER A 98 -36.57 -3.17 -1.47
CA SER A 98 -37.62 -2.89 -2.45
C SER A 98 -37.94 -1.40 -2.56
N VAL A 99 -37.50 -0.59 -1.60
CA VAL A 99 -37.77 0.84 -1.57
C VAL A 99 -36.92 1.58 -2.60
N VAL A 100 -37.55 2.27 -3.53
CA VAL A 100 -36.92 3.29 -4.38
C VAL A 100 -36.89 4.59 -3.61
N GLY A 101 -35.68 5.14 -3.38
CA GLY A 101 -35.46 6.29 -2.53
C GLY A 101 -35.91 7.62 -3.16
N ASP A 102 -36.11 8.60 -2.28
CA ASP A 102 -36.49 9.99 -2.60
C ASP A 102 -35.79 10.96 -1.61
N ASN A 103 -36.34 12.18 -1.47
CA ASN A 103 -35.81 13.17 -0.55
C ASN A 103 -36.20 12.94 0.94
N GLU A 104 -36.91 11.88 1.27
CA GLU A 104 -37.34 11.53 2.64
C GLU A 104 -36.68 10.23 3.12
N ARG A 105 -36.38 9.30 2.20
CA ARG A 105 -35.81 8.00 2.53
C ARG A 105 -35.03 7.33 1.39
N VAL A 106 -34.12 6.41 1.76
CA VAL A 106 -33.40 5.57 0.78
C VAL A 106 -33.13 4.20 1.39
N ALA A 107 -33.15 3.14 0.57
CA ALA A 107 -32.70 1.82 0.97
C ALA A 107 -31.18 1.75 1.01
N VAL A 108 -30.66 0.84 1.86
CA VAL A 108 -29.23 0.57 1.99
C VAL A 108 -28.91 -0.89 1.66
N THR A 109 -27.67 -1.14 1.19
CA THR A 109 -27.23 -2.49 0.80
C THR A 109 -26.99 -3.44 2.00
N TYR A 110 -26.84 -2.89 3.22
CA TYR A 110 -26.47 -3.64 4.41
C TYR A 110 -27.71 -4.05 5.22
N GLU A 111 -28.02 -5.34 5.29
CA GLU A 111 -29.21 -5.88 5.92
C GLU A 111 -29.25 -5.69 7.45
N ASN A 112 -28.08 -5.66 8.12
CA ASN A 112 -28.01 -5.44 9.56
C ASN A 112 -27.87 -3.97 9.95
N PHE A 113 -28.03 -3.04 9.02
CA PHE A 113 -27.86 -1.59 9.25
C PHE A 113 -28.62 -1.07 10.48
N ALA A 114 -29.90 -1.42 10.59
CA ALA A 114 -30.73 -1.01 11.74
C ALA A 114 -30.38 -1.76 13.05
N LYS A 115 -29.73 -2.92 12.97
CA LYS A 115 -29.36 -3.71 14.16
C LYS A 115 -28.05 -3.25 14.79
N ASP A 116 -27.10 -2.81 13.96
CA ASP A 116 -25.75 -2.42 14.42
C ASP A 116 -25.72 -0.96 14.90
N LEU A 117 -26.63 -0.12 14.40
CA LEU A 117 -26.75 1.27 14.78
C LEU A 117 -27.51 1.47 16.10
N LYS A 118 -27.20 2.57 16.78
CA LYS A 118 -27.89 3.04 18.01
C LYS A 118 -28.22 4.52 17.87
N VAL A 119 -29.23 4.98 18.60
CA VAL A 119 -29.53 6.42 18.72
C VAL A 119 -28.28 7.14 19.21
N GLY A 120 -27.95 8.23 18.54
CA GLY A 120 -26.73 9.02 18.77
C GLY A 120 -25.54 8.63 17.90
N ASN A 121 -25.60 7.51 17.13
CA ASN A 121 -24.59 7.25 16.13
C ASN A 121 -24.68 8.23 14.95
N MET A 122 -23.58 8.42 14.25
CA MET A 122 -23.48 9.23 13.04
C MET A 122 -23.52 8.32 11.80
N VAL A 123 -24.20 8.79 10.77
CA VAL A 123 -24.19 8.20 9.42
C VAL A 123 -23.60 9.23 8.48
N LEU A 124 -22.51 8.89 7.82
CA LEU A 124 -21.83 9.71 6.81
C LEU A 124 -22.13 9.15 5.43
N VAL A 125 -22.48 10.00 4.49
CA VAL A 125 -22.78 9.59 3.11
C VAL A 125 -21.92 10.38 2.15
N ASP A 126 -21.46 9.71 1.06
CA ASP A 126 -20.63 10.30 0.00
C ASP A 126 -19.34 10.92 0.58
N ASP A 127 -18.51 10.10 1.22
CA ASP A 127 -17.24 10.51 1.85
C ASP A 127 -17.41 11.65 2.90
N GLY A 128 -18.55 11.65 3.60
CA GLY A 128 -18.84 12.64 4.64
C GLY A 128 -19.37 13.98 4.11
N LEU A 129 -19.71 14.08 2.82
CA LEU A 129 -20.37 15.28 2.28
C LEU A 129 -21.75 15.51 2.88
N LEU A 130 -22.43 14.45 3.33
CA LEU A 130 -23.68 14.50 4.05
C LEU A 130 -23.52 13.81 5.40
N GLU A 131 -23.81 14.54 6.47
CA GLU A 131 -23.71 14.07 7.86
C GLU A 131 -25.10 13.99 8.49
N LEU A 132 -25.45 12.83 9.10
CA LEU A 132 -26.75 12.62 9.71
C LEU A 132 -26.59 11.97 11.09
N ASP A 133 -27.36 12.45 12.08
CA ASP A 133 -27.46 11.84 13.41
C ASP A 133 -28.63 10.89 13.50
N VAL A 134 -28.42 9.69 14.00
CA VAL A 134 -29.48 8.72 14.26
C VAL A 134 -30.30 9.19 15.49
N ILE A 135 -31.58 9.45 15.31
CA ILE A 135 -32.47 9.91 16.36
C ILE A 135 -33.49 8.85 16.80
N GLU A 136 -33.81 7.90 15.94
CA GLU A 136 -34.76 6.84 16.23
C GLU A 136 -34.51 5.61 15.34
N ILE A 137 -34.79 4.41 15.87
CA ILE A 137 -34.74 3.16 15.10
C ILE A 137 -36.05 2.41 15.27
N LYS A 138 -36.74 2.09 14.18
CA LYS A 138 -38.03 1.39 14.14
C LYS A 138 -37.98 0.19 13.18
N GLY A 139 -37.81 -0.99 13.72
CA GLY A 139 -37.68 -2.20 12.88
C GLY A 139 -36.55 -2.09 11.89
N ASN A 140 -36.87 -1.99 10.60
CA ASN A 140 -35.90 -1.90 9.52
C ASN A 140 -35.54 -0.44 9.15
N GLU A 141 -36.09 0.55 9.86
CA GLU A 141 -35.89 1.97 9.55
C GLU A 141 -35.00 2.64 10.59
N VAL A 142 -33.99 3.37 10.08
CA VAL A 142 -33.10 4.23 10.87
C VAL A 142 -33.41 5.67 10.51
N ILE A 143 -34.04 6.40 11.43
CA ILE A 143 -34.47 7.78 11.26
C ILE A 143 -33.36 8.68 11.75
N CYS A 144 -32.94 9.59 10.89
CA CYS A 144 -31.82 10.51 11.14
C CYS A 144 -32.25 11.96 10.99
N ILE A 145 -31.45 12.88 11.54
CA ILE A 145 -31.51 14.32 11.25
C ILE A 145 -30.22 14.72 10.54
N ALA A 146 -30.33 15.38 9.38
CA ALA A 146 -29.19 15.91 8.65
C ALA A 146 -28.56 17.10 9.40
N ARG A 147 -27.23 17.04 9.63
CA ARG A 147 -26.44 18.11 10.23
C ARG A 147 -26.18 19.26 9.27
N ASN A 148 -25.94 18.91 8.01
CA ASN A 148 -25.64 19.85 6.93
C ASN A 148 -26.59 19.66 5.74
N SER A 149 -26.58 20.61 4.81
CA SER A 149 -27.30 20.47 3.55
C SER A 149 -26.39 19.90 2.48
N GLY A 150 -26.94 19.06 1.60
CA GLY A 150 -26.19 18.47 0.50
C GLY A 150 -27.10 17.72 -0.46
N ASP A 151 -26.54 17.29 -1.60
CA ASP A 151 -27.25 16.47 -2.57
C ASP A 151 -26.87 15.01 -2.39
N LEU A 152 -27.87 14.15 -2.24
CA LEU A 152 -27.70 12.70 -2.15
C LEU A 152 -27.86 12.09 -3.54
N GLY A 153 -26.78 11.50 -4.06
CA GLY A 153 -26.80 10.66 -5.25
C GLY A 153 -27.12 9.20 -4.94
N GLN A 154 -27.48 8.44 -5.97
CA GLN A 154 -27.69 7.00 -5.83
C GLN A 154 -26.36 6.23 -5.72
N LYS A 155 -26.41 5.07 -5.04
CA LYS A 155 -25.26 4.15 -4.87
C LYS A 155 -24.04 4.80 -4.20
N LYS A 156 -24.28 5.78 -3.34
CA LYS A 156 -23.22 6.46 -2.56
C LYS A 156 -22.76 5.62 -1.39
N GLY A 157 -21.46 5.68 -1.09
CA GLY A 157 -20.87 5.04 0.08
C GLY A 157 -21.48 5.58 1.38
N ILE A 158 -21.63 4.70 2.36
CA ILE A 158 -22.05 5.03 3.72
C ILE A 158 -20.96 4.59 4.68
N ASN A 159 -20.50 5.52 5.51
CA ASN A 159 -19.58 5.25 6.62
C ASN A 159 -20.31 5.39 7.95
N LEU A 160 -19.94 4.56 8.92
CA LEU A 160 -20.54 4.50 10.25
C LEU A 160 -19.46 4.66 11.31
N PRO A 161 -18.97 5.88 11.55
CA PRO A 161 -17.89 6.12 12.52
C PRO A 161 -18.20 5.54 13.90
N ASN A 162 -17.23 4.84 14.48
CA ASN A 162 -17.33 4.20 15.80
C ASN A 162 -18.44 3.12 15.92
N VAL A 163 -18.89 2.56 14.81
CA VAL A 163 -19.85 1.45 14.79
C VAL A 163 -19.15 0.20 14.26
N SER A 164 -19.12 -0.85 15.07
CA SER A 164 -18.65 -2.16 14.60
C SER A 164 -19.71 -2.78 13.72
N VAL A 165 -19.41 -2.94 12.43
CA VAL A 165 -20.32 -3.50 11.43
C VAL A 165 -20.01 -4.98 11.18
N ASN A 166 -21.04 -5.80 11.13
CA ASN A 166 -20.90 -7.24 10.88
C ASN A 166 -20.94 -7.54 9.37
N LEU A 167 -20.08 -6.86 8.60
CA LEU A 167 -19.88 -7.16 7.18
C LEU A 167 -18.92 -8.34 7.01
N PRO A 168 -19.07 -9.16 5.96
CA PRO A 168 -18.07 -10.16 5.62
C PRO A 168 -16.72 -9.50 5.33
N ALA A 169 -15.63 -10.24 5.53
CA ALA A 169 -14.28 -9.73 5.21
C ALA A 169 -14.07 -9.52 3.70
N LEU A 170 -14.73 -10.34 2.89
CA LEU A 170 -14.67 -10.33 1.42
C LEU A 170 -16.08 -10.40 0.85
N SER A 171 -16.37 -9.57 -0.13
CA SER A 171 -17.53 -9.73 -0.99
C SER A 171 -17.30 -10.85 -2.02
N GLU A 172 -18.36 -11.32 -2.67
CA GLU A 172 -18.26 -12.28 -3.79
C GLU A 172 -17.35 -11.71 -4.91
N LYS A 173 -17.47 -10.41 -5.19
CA LYS A 173 -16.61 -9.74 -6.16
C LYS A 173 -15.14 -9.77 -5.73
N ASP A 174 -14.83 -9.51 -4.47
CA ASP A 174 -13.45 -9.55 -3.99
C ASP A 174 -12.84 -10.94 -4.14
N ILE A 175 -13.61 -12.00 -3.92
CA ILE A 175 -13.17 -13.38 -4.13
C ILE A 175 -12.82 -13.62 -5.61
N GLU A 176 -13.64 -13.17 -6.54
CA GLU A 176 -13.35 -13.29 -7.97
C GLU A 176 -12.16 -12.40 -8.39
N ASP A 177 -12.03 -11.19 -7.83
CA ASP A 177 -10.89 -10.32 -8.06
C ASP A 177 -9.58 -10.99 -7.58
N LEU A 178 -9.59 -11.64 -6.43
CA LEU A 178 -8.45 -12.40 -5.90
C LEU A 178 -8.07 -13.58 -6.80
N LYS A 179 -9.07 -14.32 -7.31
CA LYS A 179 -8.85 -15.40 -8.29
C LYS A 179 -8.18 -14.86 -9.56
N PHE A 180 -8.70 -13.75 -10.10
CA PHE A 180 -8.09 -13.07 -11.23
C PHE A 180 -6.63 -12.65 -10.93
N GLY A 181 -6.36 -12.14 -9.74
CA GLY A 181 -5.02 -11.81 -9.27
C GLY A 181 -4.07 -13.01 -9.27
N CYS A 182 -4.53 -14.16 -8.79
CA CYS A 182 -3.77 -15.42 -8.81
C CYS A 182 -3.47 -15.87 -10.24
N GLN A 183 -4.46 -15.90 -11.12
CA GLN A 183 -4.33 -16.27 -12.53
C GLN A 183 -3.34 -15.35 -13.27
N ASN A 184 -3.31 -14.08 -12.92
CA ASN A 184 -2.41 -13.09 -13.49
C ASN A 184 -1.10 -12.94 -12.73
N ASN A 185 -0.82 -13.79 -11.74
CA ASN A 185 0.41 -13.78 -10.96
C ASN A 185 0.79 -12.37 -10.46
N VAL A 186 -0.15 -11.64 -9.85
CA VAL A 186 0.13 -10.33 -9.23
C VAL A 186 1.07 -10.48 -8.04
N ASP A 187 1.85 -9.46 -7.71
CA ASP A 187 2.84 -9.52 -6.64
C ASP A 187 2.26 -9.19 -5.27
N PHE A 188 1.24 -8.31 -5.26
CA PHE A 188 0.59 -7.82 -4.05
C PHE A 188 -0.92 -7.77 -4.23
N VAL A 189 -1.62 -7.98 -3.13
CA VAL A 189 -3.03 -7.63 -2.97
C VAL A 189 -3.14 -6.58 -1.88
N ALA A 190 -3.69 -5.41 -2.19
CA ALA A 190 -4.14 -4.44 -1.19
C ALA A 190 -5.58 -4.79 -0.83
N ALA A 191 -5.77 -5.30 0.39
CA ALA A 191 -7.06 -5.74 0.87
C ALA A 191 -7.79 -4.60 1.60
N SER A 192 -8.93 -4.16 1.05
CA SER A 192 -9.71 -3.04 1.56
C SER A 192 -10.53 -3.41 2.79
N PHE A 193 -10.75 -2.44 3.67
CA PHE A 193 -11.59 -2.53 4.87
C PHE A 193 -11.22 -3.68 5.81
N ILE A 194 -9.93 -3.89 6.03
CA ILE A 194 -9.43 -4.84 7.02
C ILE A 194 -9.65 -4.29 8.43
N ARG A 195 -10.42 -4.99 9.25
CA ARG A 195 -10.83 -4.57 10.60
C ARG A 195 -10.21 -5.42 11.70
N LYS A 196 -9.82 -6.68 11.40
CA LYS A 196 -9.25 -7.64 12.36
C LYS A 196 -8.36 -8.66 11.66
N ALA A 197 -7.54 -9.37 12.42
CA ALA A 197 -6.62 -10.39 11.93
C ALA A 197 -7.31 -11.49 11.11
N ASP A 198 -8.54 -11.86 11.49
CA ASP A 198 -9.30 -12.89 10.79
C ASP A 198 -9.64 -12.49 9.34
N ASP A 199 -9.88 -11.22 9.08
CA ASP A 199 -10.12 -10.71 7.72
C ASP A 199 -8.89 -11.00 6.82
N VAL A 200 -7.67 -10.77 7.34
CA VAL A 200 -6.42 -11.08 6.63
C VAL A 200 -6.28 -12.58 6.37
N ARG A 201 -6.62 -13.41 7.36
CA ARG A 201 -6.58 -14.89 7.20
C ARG A 201 -7.55 -15.36 6.14
N GLN A 202 -8.74 -14.75 6.01
CA GLN A 202 -9.71 -15.07 4.97
C GLN A 202 -9.17 -14.72 3.58
N VAL A 203 -8.56 -13.54 3.39
CA VAL A 203 -7.86 -13.18 2.15
C VAL A 203 -6.77 -14.21 1.83
N ARG A 204 -5.91 -14.55 2.81
CA ARG A 204 -4.84 -15.54 2.65
C ARG A 204 -5.36 -16.91 2.25
N LYS A 205 -6.49 -17.34 2.82
CA LYS A 205 -7.13 -18.59 2.47
C LYS A 205 -7.54 -18.63 1.00
N VAL A 206 -8.25 -17.59 0.52
CA VAL A 206 -8.66 -17.51 -0.89
C VAL A 206 -7.45 -17.52 -1.83
N LEU A 207 -6.40 -16.76 -1.52
CA LEU A 207 -5.16 -16.76 -2.31
C LEU A 207 -4.53 -18.16 -2.36
N LYS A 208 -4.40 -18.85 -1.21
CA LYS A 208 -3.81 -20.17 -1.13
C LYS A 208 -4.60 -21.22 -1.92
N GLU A 209 -5.93 -21.19 -1.82
CA GLU A 209 -6.83 -22.11 -2.55
C GLU A 209 -6.76 -21.94 -4.07
N ASN A 210 -6.24 -20.78 -4.54
CA ASN A 210 -6.12 -20.47 -5.97
C ASN A 210 -4.65 -20.38 -6.46
N GLY A 211 -3.68 -20.94 -5.71
CA GLY A 211 -2.27 -20.99 -6.10
C GLY A 211 -1.52 -19.67 -5.94
N GLY A 212 -2.06 -18.74 -5.13
CA GLY A 212 -1.50 -17.42 -4.85
C GLY A 212 -0.81 -17.30 -3.48
N GLU A 213 -0.35 -18.40 -2.87
CA GLU A 213 0.25 -18.40 -1.52
C GLU A 213 1.48 -17.49 -1.37
N ARG A 214 2.16 -17.18 -2.48
CA ARG A 214 3.29 -16.24 -2.51
C ARG A 214 2.89 -14.78 -2.74
N ILE A 215 1.63 -14.47 -3.00
CA ILE A 215 1.14 -13.10 -3.13
C ILE A 215 1.16 -12.45 -1.75
N GLN A 216 1.76 -11.26 -1.65
CA GLN A 216 1.81 -10.52 -0.40
C GLN A 216 0.53 -9.73 -0.16
N ILE A 217 0.03 -9.77 1.07
CA ILE A 217 -1.17 -9.04 1.48
C ILE A 217 -0.75 -7.72 2.14
N ILE A 218 -1.20 -6.62 1.56
CA ILE A 218 -1.07 -5.27 2.10
C ILE A 218 -2.44 -4.88 2.67
N SER A 219 -2.60 -4.96 3.98
CA SER A 219 -3.87 -4.62 4.63
C SER A 219 -4.09 -3.11 4.63
N LYS A 220 -5.23 -2.66 4.15
CA LYS A 220 -5.62 -1.26 4.17
C LYS A 220 -6.33 -0.95 5.49
N ILE A 221 -5.82 0.05 6.19
CA ILE A 221 -6.41 0.53 7.45
C ILE A 221 -7.24 1.76 7.13
N GLU A 222 -8.55 1.59 7.25
CA GLU A 222 -9.57 2.51 6.74
C GLU A 222 -10.65 2.84 7.78
N SER A 223 -10.55 2.30 9.01
CA SER A 223 -11.55 2.48 10.06
C SER A 223 -10.94 2.52 11.46
N GLN A 224 -11.72 3.02 12.44
CA GLN A 224 -11.32 3.00 13.85
C GLN A 224 -11.09 1.55 14.34
N GLU A 225 -11.97 0.61 13.98
CA GLU A 225 -11.80 -0.82 14.35
C GLU A 225 -10.47 -1.39 13.83
N GLY A 226 -10.06 -1.03 12.61
CA GLY A 226 -8.76 -1.40 12.06
C GLY A 226 -7.59 -0.80 12.81
N LEU A 227 -7.73 0.42 13.35
CA LEU A 227 -6.71 1.04 14.19
C LEU A 227 -6.62 0.36 15.57
N ASP A 228 -7.76 0.05 16.19
CA ASP A 228 -7.82 -0.59 17.50
C ASP A 228 -7.18 -2.00 17.46
N ASN A 229 -7.41 -2.73 16.36
CA ASN A 229 -6.88 -4.08 16.12
C ASN A 229 -5.56 -4.09 15.34
N PHE A 230 -4.88 -2.95 15.22
CA PHE A 230 -3.73 -2.78 14.31
C PHE A 230 -2.60 -3.80 14.53
N ASP A 231 -2.27 -4.11 15.78
CA ASP A 231 -1.14 -4.99 16.08
C ASP A 231 -1.40 -6.44 15.62
N GLU A 232 -2.61 -6.94 15.79
CA GLU A 232 -2.98 -8.27 15.32
C GLU A 232 -3.11 -8.32 13.79
N ILE A 233 -3.63 -7.26 13.16
CA ILE A 233 -3.68 -7.13 11.70
C ILE A 233 -2.26 -7.10 11.13
N LEU A 234 -1.38 -6.30 11.72
CA LEU A 234 0.02 -6.21 11.29
C LEU A 234 0.72 -7.58 11.42
N ALA A 235 0.44 -8.35 12.46
CA ALA A 235 1.04 -9.68 12.64
C ALA A 235 0.73 -10.62 11.46
N GLU A 236 -0.49 -10.65 10.97
CA GLU A 236 -0.96 -11.52 9.87
C GLU A 236 -0.66 -10.97 8.46
N SER A 237 -0.42 -9.66 8.32
CA SER A 237 -0.19 -8.99 7.04
C SER A 237 1.27 -9.05 6.60
N ASP A 238 1.55 -8.94 5.29
CA ASP A 238 2.91 -8.75 4.76
C ASP A 238 3.31 -7.28 4.70
N GLY A 239 2.34 -6.38 4.71
CA GLY A 239 2.50 -4.93 4.77
C GLY A 239 1.19 -4.22 5.07
N ILE A 240 1.27 -2.90 5.19
CA ILE A 240 0.13 -2.03 5.52
C ILE A 240 0.01 -0.92 4.47
N MET A 241 -1.21 -0.53 4.17
CA MET A 241 -1.51 0.72 3.47
C MET A 241 -2.28 1.65 4.41
N VAL A 242 -1.70 2.82 4.65
CA VAL A 242 -2.36 3.93 5.36
C VAL A 242 -3.27 4.62 4.34
N ALA A 243 -4.53 4.24 4.30
CA ALA A 243 -5.52 4.73 3.34
C ALA A 243 -6.23 5.97 3.91
N ARG A 244 -5.53 7.11 3.89
CA ARG A 244 -5.92 8.32 4.62
C ARG A 244 -7.26 8.93 4.20
N GLY A 245 -7.66 8.71 2.93
CA GLY A 245 -8.97 9.18 2.43
C GLY A 245 -10.11 8.55 3.20
N ASP A 246 -10.19 7.22 3.17
CA ASP A 246 -11.26 6.47 3.84
C ASP A 246 -11.13 6.56 5.36
N LEU A 247 -9.90 6.47 5.89
CA LEU A 247 -9.64 6.60 7.32
C LEU A 247 -10.10 7.97 7.87
N GLY A 248 -9.87 9.06 7.13
CA GLY A 248 -10.26 10.42 7.56
C GLY A 248 -11.75 10.70 7.48
N VAL A 249 -12.55 9.78 6.92
CA VAL A 249 -14.02 9.78 7.02
C VAL A 249 -14.48 9.04 8.29
N GLU A 250 -13.73 8.02 8.73
CA GLU A 250 -14.08 7.15 9.85
C GLU A 250 -13.57 7.66 11.21
N ILE A 251 -12.50 8.47 11.23
CA ILE A 251 -11.95 9.08 12.45
C ILE A 251 -11.84 10.61 12.30
N PRO A 252 -11.73 11.37 13.39
CA PRO A 252 -11.48 12.81 13.33
C PRO A 252 -10.24 13.12 12.48
N VAL A 253 -10.36 14.09 11.57
CA VAL A 253 -9.30 14.41 10.60
C VAL A 253 -7.98 14.79 11.26
N GLU A 254 -8.02 15.40 12.44
CA GLU A 254 -6.85 15.77 13.25
C GLU A 254 -6.11 14.54 13.83
N GLU A 255 -6.74 13.39 13.91
CA GLU A 255 -6.13 12.14 14.40
C GLU A 255 -5.38 11.38 13.31
N VAL A 256 -5.74 11.59 12.03
CA VAL A 256 -5.14 10.89 10.89
C VAL A 256 -3.61 11.01 10.85
N PRO A 257 -2.98 12.18 11.06
CA PRO A 257 -1.52 12.29 11.08
C PRO A 257 -0.85 11.49 12.20
N CYS A 258 -1.50 11.41 13.38
CA CYS A 258 -0.99 10.63 14.50
C CYS A 258 -1.09 9.12 14.23
N ALA A 259 -2.22 8.68 13.68
CA ALA A 259 -2.44 7.31 13.24
C ALA A 259 -1.43 6.89 12.16
N GLN A 260 -1.17 7.73 11.15
CA GLN A 260 -0.16 7.50 10.12
C GLN A 260 1.23 7.24 10.75
N LYS A 261 1.68 8.14 11.64
CA LYS A 261 2.99 8.02 12.29
C LYS A 261 3.10 6.74 13.14
N MET A 262 2.05 6.39 13.87
CA MET A 262 1.98 5.18 14.68
C MET A 262 2.09 3.93 13.80
N MET A 263 1.30 3.85 12.73
CA MET A 263 1.29 2.72 11.80
C MET A 263 2.66 2.54 11.11
N ILE A 264 3.24 3.63 10.58
CA ILE A 264 4.57 3.60 9.93
C ILE A 264 5.62 3.10 10.92
N LYS A 265 5.65 3.63 12.15
CA LYS A 265 6.61 3.23 13.18
C LYS A 265 6.48 1.74 13.53
N LYS A 266 5.27 1.22 13.71
CA LYS A 266 5.02 -0.20 14.01
C LYS A 266 5.43 -1.10 12.84
N CYS A 267 5.11 -0.73 11.59
CA CYS A 267 5.54 -1.46 10.39
C CYS A 267 7.07 -1.54 10.29
N ASN A 268 7.76 -0.42 10.52
CA ASN A 268 9.21 -0.37 10.52
C ASN A 268 9.82 -1.30 11.58
N ARG A 269 9.28 -1.32 12.80
CA ARG A 269 9.69 -2.24 13.87
C ARG A 269 9.49 -3.70 13.51
N ALA A 270 8.40 -4.01 12.84
CA ALA A 270 8.06 -5.36 12.40
C ALA A 270 8.84 -5.80 11.13
N GLY A 271 9.59 -4.89 10.47
CA GLY A 271 10.24 -5.17 9.19
C GLY A 271 9.26 -5.37 8.04
N LYS A 272 8.01 -4.87 8.17
CA LYS A 272 6.96 -4.97 7.15
C LYS A 272 6.86 -3.67 6.37
N VAL A 273 6.52 -3.78 5.08
CA VAL A 273 6.41 -2.61 4.20
C VAL A 273 5.18 -1.77 4.54
N VAL A 274 5.28 -0.46 4.34
CA VAL A 274 4.15 0.46 4.54
C VAL A 274 4.04 1.44 3.38
N ILE A 275 2.81 1.61 2.88
CA ILE A 275 2.45 2.53 1.81
C ILE A 275 1.62 3.67 2.43
N THR A 276 2.01 4.91 2.22
CA THR A 276 1.16 6.06 2.53
C THR A 276 0.39 6.48 1.28
N ALA A 277 -0.92 6.47 1.38
CA ALA A 277 -1.82 6.55 0.24
C ALA A 277 -2.83 7.69 0.36
N THR A 278 -3.42 8.04 -0.77
CA THR A 278 -4.50 9.02 -0.99
C THR A 278 -4.13 10.48 -0.73
N GLN A 279 -4.64 11.36 -1.59
CA GLN A 279 -4.54 12.83 -1.50
C GLN A 279 -3.09 13.35 -1.36
N MET A 280 -2.12 12.66 -1.99
CA MET A 280 -0.70 13.03 -1.91
C MET A 280 -0.38 14.28 -2.73
N LEU A 281 -0.78 14.28 -4.01
CA LEU A 281 -0.63 15.41 -4.96
C LEU A 281 -1.96 15.64 -5.68
N ASP A 282 -3.08 15.58 -4.98
CA ASP A 282 -4.45 15.56 -5.52
C ASP A 282 -4.73 16.73 -6.47
N SER A 283 -4.24 17.93 -6.14
CA SER A 283 -4.39 19.09 -7.01
C SER A 283 -3.79 18.90 -8.40
N MET A 284 -2.81 17.97 -8.54
CA MET A 284 -2.17 17.65 -9.83
C MET A 284 -3.06 16.81 -10.76
N ILE A 285 -4.22 16.36 -10.30
CA ILE A 285 -5.27 15.84 -11.19
C ILE A 285 -5.65 16.92 -12.22
N LYS A 286 -5.72 18.18 -11.79
CA LYS A 286 -6.17 19.32 -12.61
C LYS A 286 -5.06 20.33 -12.91
N ASN A 287 -4.05 20.45 -12.06
CA ASN A 287 -3.02 21.49 -12.11
C ASN A 287 -1.63 20.91 -12.44
N PRO A 288 -0.75 21.62 -13.15
CA PRO A 288 0.58 21.13 -13.53
C PRO A 288 1.58 21.13 -12.35
N ARG A 289 1.24 21.71 -11.21
CA ARG A 289 2.06 21.78 -10.01
C ARG A 289 1.21 21.52 -8.76
N PRO A 290 1.78 20.87 -7.72
CA PRO A 290 1.09 20.68 -6.47
C PRO A 290 1.03 21.98 -5.66
N THR A 291 0.19 21.97 -4.63
CA THR A 291 0.24 22.98 -3.57
C THR A 291 1.49 22.77 -2.70
N ARG A 292 1.84 23.78 -1.89
CA ARG A 292 2.93 23.67 -0.91
C ARG A 292 2.57 22.67 0.21
N ALA A 293 1.29 22.61 0.58
CA ALA A 293 0.79 21.66 1.60
C ALA A 293 0.97 20.21 1.14
N GLU A 294 0.62 19.89 -0.10
CA GLU A 294 0.80 18.55 -0.67
C GLU A 294 2.28 18.15 -0.76
N ALA A 295 3.14 19.05 -1.23
CA ALA A 295 4.58 18.78 -1.26
C ALA A 295 5.17 18.54 0.14
N ASN A 296 4.66 19.26 1.15
CA ASN A 296 5.04 19.06 2.55
C ASN A 296 4.48 17.75 3.10
N ASP A 297 3.27 17.37 2.75
CA ASP A 297 2.64 16.11 3.16
C ASP A 297 3.44 14.89 2.65
N VAL A 298 3.77 14.88 1.36
CA VAL A 298 4.65 13.84 0.79
C VAL A 298 5.99 13.79 1.53
N ALA A 299 6.61 14.94 1.78
CA ALA A 299 7.88 15.02 2.50
C ALA A 299 7.76 14.45 3.93
N ASN A 300 6.69 14.79 4.67
CA ASN A 300 6.45 14.28 6.02
C ASN A 300 6.24 12.76 6.05
N ALA A 301 5.45 12.19 5.13
CA ALA A 301 5.29 10.75 5.04
C ALA A 301 6.64 10.02 4.85
N ILE A 302 7.53 10.60 4.04
CA ILE A 302 8.89 10.07 3.82
C ILE A 302 9.75 10.21 5.08
N LEU A 303 9.68 11.36 5.78
CA LEU A 303 10.37 11.60 7.05
C LEU A 303 9.87 10.67 8.15
N ASP A 304 8.59 10.33 8.16
CA ASP A 304 8.00 9.34 9.09
C ASP A 304 8.56 7.93 8.86
N GLY A 305 9.17 7.67 7.69
CA GLY A 305 9.81 6.41 7.36
C GLY A 305 8.97 5.46 6.52
N THR A 306 8.00 5.96 5.75
CA THR A 306 7.22 5.12 4.82
C THR A 306 8.11 4.44 3.77
N ASP A 307 7.75 3.23 3.33
CA ASP A 307 8.44 2.57 2.21
C ASP A 307 8.07 3.20 0.89
N ALA A 308 6.79 3.49 0.72
CA ALA A 308 6.26 3.99 -0.52
C ALA A 308 5.20 5.07 -0.30
N VAL A 309 5.10 5.95 -1.28
CA VAL A 309 4.03 6.94 -1.44
C VAL A 309 3.24 6.63 -2.70
N MET A 310 1.91 6.84 -2.66
CA MET A 310 1.02 6.42 -3.73
C MET A 310 0.35 7.59 -4.43
N LEU A 311 0.31 7.55 -5.76
CA LEU A 311 -0.52 8.40 -6.62
C LEU A 311 -1.78 7.62 -7.05
N SER A 312 -2.93 8.23 -6.90
CA SER A 312 -4.25 7.67 -7.20
C SER A 312 -4.85 8.29 -8.46
N GLY A 313 -5.75 9.24 -8.31
CA GLY A 313 -6.37 9.98 -9.42
C GLY A 313 -5.37 10.75 -10.28
N GLU A 314 -4.25 11.17 -9.70
CA GLU A 314 -3.18 11.92 -10.36
C GLU A 314 -2.63 11.18 -11.58
N THR A 315 -2.48 9.84 -11.46
CA THR A 315 -1.96 8.99 -12.54
C THR A 315 -3.06 8.21 -13.27
N ALA A 316 -4.21 7.95 -12.64
CA ALA A 316 -5.29 7.16 -13.25
C ALA A 316 -6.13 7.97 -14.27
N LYS A 317 -6.44 9.24 -13.95
CA LYS A 317 -7.34 10.11 -14.73
C LYS A 317 -6.90 11.58 -14.78
N GLY A 318 -5.77 11.91 -14.17
CA GLY A 318 -5.26 13.30 -14.12
C GLY A 318 -4.80 13.81 -15.47
N LYS A 319 -4.77 15.13 -15.61
CA LYS A 319 -4.25 15.82 -16.81
C LYS A 319 -2.73 15.81 -16.91
N TYR A 320 -2.03 15.57 -15.80
CA TYR A 320 -0.57 15.70 -15.70
C TYR A 320 0.11 14.48 -15.05
N PRO A 321 -0.19 13.23 -15.51
CA PRO A 321 0.25 12.02 -14.82
C PRO A 321 1.77 11.91 -14.72
N LEU A 322 2.49 12.16 -15.81
CA LEU A 322 3.95 12.11 -15.84
C LEU A 322 4.60 13.18 -14.95
N ALA A 323 4.04 14.40 -14.95
CA ALA A 323 4.52 15.48 -14.09
C ALA A 323 4.29 15.17 -12.60
N ALA A 324 3.20 14.50 -12.24
CA ALA A 324 2.93 14.06 -10.86
C ALA A 324 4.02 13.09 -10.38
N VAL A 325 4.39 12.10 -11.21
CA VAL A 325 5.49 11.18 -10.88
C VAL A 325 6.83 11.91 -10.78
N ASP A 326 7.12 12.86 -11.68
CA ASP A 326 8.35 13.66 -11.61
C ASP A 326 8.44 14.46 -10.32
N VAL A 327 7.34 15.12 -9.90
CA VAL A 327 7.29 15.89 -8.64
C VAL A 327 7.49 14.95 -7.46
N MET A 328 6.76 13.85 -7.39
CA MET A 328 6.89 12.84 -6.34
C MET A 328 8.34 12.32 -6.24
N ASN A 329 8.96 12.00 -7.38
CA ASN A 329 10.33 11.53 -7.46
C ASN A 329 11.35 12.60 -6.99
N LYS A 330 11.14 13.87 -7.34
CA LYS A 330 12.00 14.97 -6.89
C LYS A 330 11.92 15.18 -5.39
N ILE A 331 10.71 15.17 -4.82
CA ILE A 331 10.51 15.28 -3.37
C ILE A 331 11.18 14.10 -2.67
N ALA A 332 10.93 12.87 -3.12
CA ALA A 332 11.52 11.67 -2.55
C ALA A 332 13.05 11.71 -2.57
N LYS A 333 13.68 12.04 -3.72
CA LYS A 333 15.14 12.17 -3.82
C LYS A 333 15.71 13.21 -2.85
N LYS A 334 15.04 14.36 -2.72
CA LYS A 334 15.49 15.44 -1.84
C LYS A 334 15.40 15.05 -0.37
N VAL A 335 14.26 14.52 0.04
CA VAL A 335 14.00 14.15 1.44
C VAL A 335 14.84 12.93 1.85
N ASP A 336 14.91 11.89 1.02
CA ASP A 336 15.75 10.71 1.29
C ASP A 336 17.23 11.08 1.57
N ALA A 337 17.73 12.13 0.92
CA ALA A 337 19.10 12.60 1.12
C ALA A 337 19.30 13.31 2.47
N THR A 338 18.25 13.77 3.14
CA THR A 338 18.30 14.46 4.44
C THR A 338 18.06 13.54 5.63
N ILE A 339 17.49 12.35 5.40
CA ILE A 339 17.22 11.40 6.50
C ILE A 339 18.54 10.81 6.97
N PRO A 340 18.92 11.02 8.24
CA PRO A 340 20.10 10.36 8.82
C PRO A 340 19.83 8.84 8.90
N ALA A 341 20.91 8.05 8.91
CA ALA A 341 20.79 6.68 9.38
C ALA A 341 20.29 6.73 10.83
N PHE A 342 19.16 6.09 11.11
CA PHE A 342 18.63 6.08 12.46
C PHE A 342 18.32 4.65 12.91
N TYR A 343 18.48 4.47 14.20
CA TYR A 343 18.16 3.21 14.85
C TYR A 343 16.67 3.18 15.18
N VAL A 344 16.00 2.10 14.81
CA VAL A 344 14.59 1.88 15.16
C VAL A 344 14.54 1.22 16.54
N ASP A 345 14.21 1.99 17.58
CA ASP A 345 14.04 1.45 18.93
C ASP A 345 12.95 0.36 18.99
N GLY A 346 13.21 -0.68 19.78
CA GLY A 346 12.20 -1.69 20.10
C GLY A 346 11.99 -2.74 19.00
N VAL A 347 13.01 -3.04 18.23
CA VAL A 347 13.03 -4.21 17.33
C VAL A 347 12.84 -5.48 18.16
N VAL A 348 11.71 -6.16 17.94
CA VAL A 348 11.33 -7.37 18.64
C VAL A 348 11.99 -8.54 17.94
N ASN A 349 13.03 -9.10 18.49
CA ASN A 349 13.60 -10.45 18.37
C ASN A 349 15.11 -10.44 18.65
N LYS A 350 15.44 -10.28 19.92
CA LYS A 350 16.85 -10.27 20.39
C LYS A 350 17.57 -11.61 20.19
N HIS A 351 16.88 -12.67 19.76
CA HIS A 351 17.43 -14.02 19.65
C HIS A 351 17.36 -14.62 18.23
N ASP A 352 16.94 -13.85 17.22
CA ASP A 352 16.93 -14.29 15.81
C ASP A 352 18.26 -13.91 15.14
N ILE A 353 19.00 -14.93 14.69
CA ILE A 353 20.32 -14.77 14.06
C ILE A 353 20.24 -13.84 12.85
N THR A 354 19.25 -14.00 11.97
CA THR A 354 19.08 -13.16 10.78
C THR A 354 18.91 -11.69 11.14
N SER A 355 18.14 -11.39 12.17
CA SER A 355 17.94 -10.00 12.64
C SER A 355 19.23 -9.42 13.22
N ALA A 356 19.97 -10.19 14.02
CA ALA A 356 21.24 -9.75 14.59
C ALA A 356 22.30 -9.48 13.51
N VAL A 357 22.36 -10.34 12.48
CA VAL A 357 23.25 -10.16 11.33
C VAL A 357 22.84 -8.94 10.50
N ALA A 358 21.53 -8.71 10.31
CA ALA A 358 21.03 -7.54 9.61
C ALA A 358 21.37 -6.23 10.35
N GLU A 359 21.21 -6.20 11.68
CA GLU A 359 21.60 -5.08 12.52
C GLU A 359 23.11 -4.80 12.46
N GLY A 360 23.91 -5.85 12.65
CA GLY A 360 25.37 -5.77 12.55
C GLY A 360 25.84 -5.27 11.19
N SER A 361 25.23 -5.74 10.09
CA SER A 361 25.53 -5.28 8.74
C SER A 361 25.20 -3.80 8.54
N ALA A 362 24.07 -3.34 9.05
CA ALA A 362 23.67 -1.94 8.99
C ALA A 362 24.64 -1.05 9.81
N ASP A 363 25.00 -1.46 11.03
CA ASP A 363 25.96 -0.75 11.89
C ASP A 363 27.36 -0.68 11.24
N ILE A 364 27.91 -1.81 10.78
CA ILE A 364 29.19 -1.86 10.08
C ILE A 364 29.17 -0.95 8.85
N SER A 365 28.06 -0.97 8.07
CA SER A 365 27.94 -0.11 6.91
C SER A 365 28.01 1.38 7.25
N GLY A 366 27.41 1.78 8.37
CA GLY A 366 27.47 3.16 8.87
C GLY A 366 28.87 3.56 9.33
N ARG A 367 29.55 2.72 10.11
CA ARG A 367 30.90 2.96 10.63
C ARG A 367 31.95 3.07 9.52
N LEU A 368 31.82 2.23 8.49
CA LEU A 368 32.76 2.23 7.36
C LEU A 368 32.34 3.17 6.23
N ASN A 369 31.23 3.89 6.36
CA ASN A 369 30.62 4.67 5.29
C ASN A 369 30.50 3.87 4.00
N ALA A 370 30.06 2.60 4.12
CA ALA A 370 29.92 1.70 2.98
C ALA A 370 28.93 2.24 1.95
N LYS A 371 29.27 2.05 0.70
CA LYS A 371 28.47 2.53 -0.43
C LYS A 371 27.22 1.68 -0.64
N LEU A 372 27.34 0.37 -0.38
CA LEU A 372 26.31 -0.62 -0.67
C LEU A 372 26.30 -1.71 0.39
N ILE A 373 25.13 -2.21 0.72
CA ILE A 373 24.93 -3.48 1.41
C ILE A 373 24.39 -4.47 0.34
N VAL A 374 24.99 -5.64 0.24
CA VAL A 374 24.53 -6.71 -0.65
C VAL A 374 24.02 -7.86 0.18
N VAL A 375 22.79 -8.30 -0.05
CA VAL A 375 22.17 -9.38 0.71
C VAL A 375 21.68 -10.50 -0.21
N GLY A 376 22.05 -11.74 0.11
CA GLY A 376 21.48 -12.94 -0.50
C GLY A 376 20.17 -13.31 0.22
N THR A 377 19.09 -13.50 -0.54
CA THR A 377 17.78 -13.79 0.05
C THR A 377 16.90 -14.61 -0.89
N GLU A 378 16.17 -15.59 -0.35
CA GLU A 378 15.16 -16.35 -1.10
C GLU A 378 13.79 -15.69 -1.02
N SER A 379 13.34 -15.37 0.19
CA SER A 379 12.00 -14.84 0.47
C SER A 379 11.93 -13.30 0.59
N GLY A 380 13.06 -12.62 0.46
CA GLY A 380 13.18 -11.18 0.68
C GLY A 380 13.21 -10.74 2.15
N ARG A 381 13.07 -11.67 3.11
CA ARG A 381 13.06 -11.35 4.54
C ARG A 381 14.35 -10.64 4.97
N ALA A 382 15.51 -11.20 4.66
CA ALA A 382 16.79 -10.60 5.05
C ALA A 382 16.97 -9.17 4.53
N ALA A 383 16.51 -8.88 3.30
CA ALA A 383 16.54 -7.53 2.74
C ALA A 383 15.61 -6.57 3.49
N ARG A 384 14.41 -7.02 3.87
CA ARG A 384 13.47 -6.22 4.67
C ARG A 384 13.96 -6.03 6.11
N ASP A 385 14.55 -7.04 6.71
CA ASP A 385 15.19 -6.94 8.02
C ASP A 385 16.35 -5.95 7.99
N MET A 386 17.18 -5.95 6.95
CA MET A 386 18.24 -4.96 6.75
C MET A 386 17.68 -3.54 6.60
N ARG A 387 16.62 -3.38 5.78
CA ARG A 387 15.98 -2.10 5.50
C ARG A 387 15.41 -1.44 6.76
N ARG A 388 14.89 -2.19 7.74
CA ARG A 388 14.28 -1.63 8.94
C ARG A 388 15.24 -0.84 9.83
N TYR A 389 16.55 -1.06 9.69
CA TYR A 389 17.58 -0.27 10.35
C TYR A 389 17.94 1.02 9.61
N PHE A 390 17.24 1.36 8.53
CA PHE A 390 17.43 2.58 7.74
C PHE A 390 18.90 2.89 7.39
N PRO A 391 19.67 1.93 6.86
CA PRO A 391 21.07 2.16 6.55
C PRO A 391 21.17 3.31 5.54
N LYS A 392 22.26 4.12 5.66
CA LYS A 392 22.58 5.17 4.69
C LYS A 392 22.90 4.56 3.30
N ALA A 393 23.54 3.41 3.29
CA ALA A 393 23.79 2.64 2.08
C ALA A 393 22.46 2.13 1.45
N ASN A 394 22.43 1.95 0.12
CA ASN A 394 21.38 1.19 -0.53
C ASN A 394 21.59 -0.31 -0.28
N ILE A 395 20.54 -1.10 -0.48
CA ILE A 395 20.56 -2.55 -0.30
C ILE A 395 20.38 -3.21 -1.67
N LEU A 396 21.39 -3.89 -2.17
CA LEU A 396 21.27 -4.76 -3.35
C LEU A 396 20.83 -6.14 -2.84
N ALA A 397 19.61 -6.54 -3.17
CA ALA A 397 19.09 -7.85 -2.80
C ALA A 397 19.20 -8.82 -3.98
N ILE A 398 20.13 -9.78 -3.88
CA ILE A 398 20.30 -10.84 -4.86
C ILE A 398 19.42 -12.02 -4.45
N THR A 399 18.58 -12.50 -5.35
CA THR A 399 17.65 -13.61 -5.12
C THR A 399 17.62 -14.54 -6.33
N ASN A 400 17.29 -15.81 -6.08
CA ASN A 400 17.04 -16.80 -7.14
C ASN A 400 15.58 -16.81 -7.61
N ASN A 401 14.74 -15.90 -7.12
CA ASN A 401 13.28 -15.94 -7.30
C ASN A 401 12.74 -14.63 -7.88
N GLU A 402 12.15 -14.70 -9.08
CA GLU A 402 11.54 -13.56 -9.77
C GLU A 402 10.42 -12.89 -8.96
N LYS A 403 9.55 -13.68 -8.34
CA LYS A 403 8.45 -13.18 -7.53
C LYS A 403 8.96 -12.35 -6.33
N THR A 404 9.97 -12.88 -5.65
CA THR A 404 10.62 -12.17 -4.54
C THR A 404 11.27 -10.86 -5.02
N ALA A 405 11.94 -10.87 -6.17
CA ALA A 405 12.51 -9.66 -6.73
C ALA A 405 11.45 -8.60 -7.05
N ASN A 406 10.32 -9.00 -7.64
CA ASN A 406 9.20 -8.10 -7.91
C ASN A 406 8.61 -7.52 -6.62
N GLN A 407 8.50 -8.32 -5.56
CA GLN A 407 8.01 -7.87 -4.27
C GLN A 407 8.96 -6.91 -3.55
N LEU A 408 10.26 -7.10 -3.70
CA LEU A 408 11.26 -6.22 -3.09
C LEU A 408 11.31 -4.82 -3.71
N VAL A 409 10.71 -4.59 -4.89
CA VAL A 409 10.63 -3.24 -5.47
C VAL A 409 9.81 -2.27 -4.59
N LEU A 410 8.95 -2.79 -3.70
CA LEU A 410 8.17 -1.99 -2.77
C LEU A 410 8.96 -1.60 -1.51
N SER A 411 10.06 -2.28 -1.19
CA SER A 411 10.86 -2.02 0.01
C SER A 411 11.79 -0.83 -0.18
N ARG A 412 11.74 0.14 0.75
CA ARG A 412 12.55 1.36 0.71
C ARG A 412 14.05 1.05 0.65
N GLY A 413 14.76 1.68 -0.31
CA GLY A 413 16.21 1.55 -0.45
C GLY A 413 16.70 0.20 -0.99
N VAL A 414 15.79 -0.75 -1.28
CA VAL A 414 16.15 -2.06 -1.82
C VAL A 414 16.15 -2.04 -3.35
N ILE A 415 17.20 -2.60 -3.94
CA ILE A 415 17.39 -2.82 -5.37
C ILE A 415 17.43 -4.34 -5.58
N PRO A 416 16.38 -4.97 -6.10
CA PRO A 416 16.37 -6.41 -6.33
C PRO A 416 17.12 -6.77 -7.62
N TYR A 417 17.82 -7.89 -7.58
CA TYR A 417 18.49 -8.51 -8.73
C TYR A 417 18.30 -10.02 -8.69
N VAL A 418 17.99 -10.61 -9.84
CA VAL A 418 17.80 -12.06 -9.93
C VAL A 418 19.04 -12.73 -10.46
N ASP A 419 19.61 -13.61 -9.67
CA ASP A 419 20.71 -14.48 -10.05
C ASP A 419 20.71 -15.74 -9.16
N ALA A 420 20.68 -16.90 -9.78
CA ALA A 420 20.66 -18.21 -9.11
C ALA A 420 22.00 -18.94 -9.21
N SER A 421 23.05 -18.29 -9.73
CA SER A 421 24.33 -18.95 -10.03
C SER A 421 25.13 -19.34 -8.78
N PRO A 422 25.22 -18.50 -7.71
CA PRO A 422 26.09 -18.85 -6.58
C PRO A 422 25.54 -20.04 -5.79
N LYS A 423 26.42 -21.02 -5.51
CA LYS A 423 26.08 -22.19 -4.69
C LYS A 423 26.79 -22.19 -3.34
N THR A 424 27.86 -21.39 -3.22
CA THR A 424 28.66 -21.26 -2.00
C THR A 424 28.72 -19.79 -1.56
N LEU A 425 29.08 -19.57 -0.29
CA LEU A 425 29.31 -18.21 0.25
C LEU A 425 30.39 -17.46 -0.54
N GLU A 426 31.44 -18.16 -0.93
CA GLU A 426 32.56 -17.55 -1.66
C GLU A 426 32.09 -17.06 -3.03
N GLU A 427 31.37 -17.90 -3.77
CA GLU A 427 30.78 -17.54 -5.06
C GLU A 427 29.80 -16.34 -4.90
N PHE A 428 29.00 -16.34 -3.83
CA PHE A 428 28.09 -15.22 -3.56
C PHE A 428 28.85 -13.92 -3.30
N PHE A 429 29.92 -13.94 -2.53
CA PHE A 429 30.71 -12.74 -2.24
C PHE A 429 31.43 -12.20 -3.48
N ILE A 430 31.89 -13.06 -4.37
CA ILE A 430 32.43 -12.66 -5.66
C ILE A 430 31.33 -12.03 -6.53
N LEU A 431 30.19 -12.69 -6.64
CA LEU A 431 29.04 -12.21 -7.40
C LEU A 431 28.55 -10.85 -6.89
N ALA A 432 28.55 -10.63 -5.58
CA ALA A 432 28.14 -9.37 -4.97
C ALA A 432 28.92 -8.18 -5.52
N GLU A 433 30.23 -8.28 -5.64
CA GLU A 433 31.09 -7.24 -6.24
C GLU A 433 30.82 -7.09 -7.74
N VAL A 434 30.74 -8.20 -8.48
CA VAL A 434 30.49 -8.20 -9.93
C VAL A 434 29.17 -7.50 -10.28
N ILE A 435 28.09 -7.85 -9.58
CA ILE A 435 26.77 -7.25 -9.84
C ILE A 435 26.74 -5.80 -9.40
N ALA A 436 27.35 -5.44 -8.28
CA ALA A 436 27.43 -4.05 -7.83
C ALA A 436 28.12 -3.14 -8.87
N LYS A 437 29.21 -3.62 -9.47
CA LYS A 437 29.90 -2.93 -10.58
C LYS A 437 29.05 -2.87 -11.85
N LYS A 438 28.49 -4.01 -12.26
CA LYS A 438 27.63 -4.11 -13.46
C LYS A 438 26.47 -3.12 -13.42
N LEU A 439 25.90 -2.89 -12.23
CA LEU A 439 24.79 -1.94 -12.02
C LEU A 439 25.26 -0.51 -11.75
N ASN A 440 26.54 -0.21 -11.82
CA ASN A 440 27.12 1.09 -11.51
C ASN A 440 26.73 1.62 -10.11
N LEU A 441 26.66 0.73 -9.14
CA LEU A 441 26.30 1.08 -7.75
C LEU A 441 27.53 1.40 -6.90
N VAL A 442 28.71 0.99 -7.34
CA VAL A 442 29.99 1.17 -6.66
C VAL A 442 31.10 1.52 -7.65
N GLU A 443 32.12 2.18 -7.15
CA GLU A 443 33.37 2.50 -7.86
C GLU A 443 34.54 1.78 -7.19
N ASN A 444 35.73 1.81 -7.83
CA ASN A 444 36.93 1.24 -7.24
C ASN A 444 37.24 1.89 -5.87
N ASN A 445 37.66 1.11 -4.92
CA ASN A 445 37.92 1.46 -3.53
C ASN A 445 36.67 1.73 -2.65
N ASP A 446 35.45 1.71 -3.20
CA ASP A 446 34.25 1.72 -2.38
C ASP A 446 34.18 0.47 -1.46
N ILE A 447 33.48 0.59 -0.34
CA ILE A 447 33.26 -0.53 0.59
C ILE A 447 31.85 -1.08 0.37
N ILE A 448 31.76 -2.39 0.28
CA ILE A 448 30.53 -3.19 0.25
C ILE A 448 30.44 -4.02 1.54
N ILE A 449 29.27 -4.09 2.14
CA ILE A 449 28.95 -5.08 3.17
C ILE A 449 28.12 -6.18 2.53
N ALA A 450 28.67 -7.38 2.39
CA ALA A 450 27.96 -8.51 1.80
C ALA A 450 27.52 -9.47 2.92
N THR A 451 26.25 -9.90 2.86
CA THR A 451 25.66 -10.81 3.86
C THR A 451 24.81 -11.89 3.19
N CYS A 452 24.97 -13.11 3.65
CA CYS A 452 24.24 -14.26 3.15
C CYS A 452 24.21 -15.39 4.20
N GLY A 453 23.47 -16.45 3.93
CA GLY A 453 23.53 -17.69 4.68
C GLY A 453 24.61 -18.61 4.14
N GLU A 454 25.18 -19.48 4.98
CA GLU A 454 26.12 -20.53 4.57
C GLU A 454 25.55 -21.38 3.41
N SER A 455 24.26 -21.68 3.50
CA SER A 455 23.51 -22.26 2.38
C SER A 455 22.83 -21.12 1.61
N VAL A 456 23.40 -20.76 0.48
CA VAL A 456 22.93 -19.64 -0.36
C VAL A 456 21.49 -19.88 -0.81
N PHE A 457 20.62 -18.86 -0.64
CA PHE A 457 19.19 -18.90 -0.98
C PHE A 457 18.34 -19.96 -0.24
N ILE A 458 18.77 -20.38 0.95
CA ILE A 458 17.90 -21.13 1.88
C ILE A 458 17.32 -20.16 2.91
N GLN A 459 16.02 -20.20 3.08
CA GLN A 459 15.31 -19.31 3.99
C GLN A 459 15.76 -19.50 5.45
N GLY A 460 16.00 -18.39 6.16
CA GLY A 460 16.33 -18.41 7.59
C GLY A 460 17.79 -18.72 7.93
N THR A 461 18.67 -18.82 6.94
CA THR A 461 20.09 -19.21 7.13
C THR A 461 21.06 -18.01 7.14
N THR A 462 20.59 -16.77 6.99
CA THR A 462 21.48 -15.58 6.96
C THR A 462 22.26 -15.45 8.26
N ASN A 463 23.57 -15.75 8.21
CA ASN A 463 24.44 -15.86 9.37
C ASN A 463 25.88 -15.31 9.16
N SER A 464 26.19 -14.80 7.97
CA SER A 464 27.55 -14.39 7.61
C SER A 464 27.60 -12.96 7.09
N ILE A 465 28.65 -12.21 7.48
CA ILE A 465 28.95 -10.86 7.02
C ILE A 465 30.38 -10.83 6.48
N LYS A 466 30.58 -10.25 5.31
CA LYS A 466 31.91 -9.97 4.71
C LYS A 466 32.00 -8.51 4.32
N VAL A 467 33.06 -7.86 4.75
CA VAL A 467 33.46 -6.52 4.28
C VAL A 467 34.34 -6.68 3.05
N ILE A 468 33.97 -6.04 1.95
CA ILE A 468 34.67 -6.11 0.68
C ILE A 468 35.07 -4.70 0.25
N GLN A 469 36.37 -4.48 0.01
CA GLN A 469 36.83 -3.31 -0.70
C GLN A 469 36.84 -3.63 -2.20
N VAL A 470 36.11 -2.84 -2.98
CA VAL A 470 35.98 -3.02 -4.42
C VAL A 470 37.32 -2.85 -5.09
N LYS A 471 37.77 -3.89 -5.80
CA LYS A 471 39.05 -3.89 -6.51
C LYS A 471 38.97 -3.07 -7.81
N ALA A 472 40.15 -2.73 -8.35
CA ALA A 472 40.27 -2.03 -9.64
C ALA A 472 39.79 -2.94 -10.81
#